data_d863fa01477d36ff0bb8e302cc51baf0
#
_entry.id   d863fa01477d36ff0bb8e302cc51baf0
#
_cell.length_a   1.000
_cell.length_b   1.000
_cell.length_c   1.000
_cell.angle_alpha   90.00
_cell.angle_beta   90.00
_cell.angle_gamma   90.00
#
_symmetry.space_group_name_H-M   'P 1'
#
loop_
_entity.id
_entity.type
_entity.pdbx_description
1 polymer ?
#
loop_
_entity_poly.entity_id
_entity_poly.type
_entity_poly.pdbx_seq_one_letter_code
_entity_poly.pdbx_strand_id
1 'polypeptide(L)'
;MDRLYINQGDKNGAPSFTITTDRLPALYQSGSCVKPADVDNDGDLDLFIGTRVIPTHYGVPCDQTLLINDGKGFFKDATASIAPGLKKLGMVTDAYWLDYDKNNFLDLLVVGEWMPITLFVNDGKKLSKAENVPGLTCTDGWWNRIKEMDFDKDGDLDFIVGNLGLNSFFKPTANDPVSLYVSDFDKNGSIDPIFTFSKQGNEYPFALRQDIIKQVNSLKKEFVFYKDYADKSIKEIFDEDLLQKATKLNFYEPETALLVNEGNKGFSLRHLPIQAQFSPVYGIEVYDVDGDGLDDILLGGNLFAVKPEVGRYDALRGLVLKNEGEGSFSAMTATEAGLKIAGEIRHIGVLSSGRKKTIAFVRNNNTLLLY
;
A
#
# COMPACT_ATOMS: atom_id res chain seq x y z
N MET A 1 1.02 -11.37 17.35
CA MET A 1 2.17 -10.85 18.13
C MET A 1 3.40 -10.99 17.27
N ASP A 2 4.13 -9.92 17.05
CA ASP A 2 5.33 -9.90 16.23
C ASP A 2 6.47 -10.65 16.92
N ARG A 3 7.46 -11.07 16.12
CA ARG A 3 8.58 -11.90 16.60
C ARG A 3 9.89 -11.32 16.12
N LEU A 4 10.85 -11.17 17.02
CA LEU A 4 12.22 -10.81 16.71
C LEU A 4 13.11 -12.05 16.78
N TYR A 5 13.88 -12.28 15.74
CA TYR A 5 14.85 -13.35 15.65
C TYR A 5 16.26 -12.78 15.68
N ILE A 6 17.06 -13.19 16.65
CA ILE A 6 18.45 -12.78 16.77
C ILE A 6 19.32 -13.80 16.02
N ASN A 7 20.14 -13.29 15.10
CA ASN A 7 21.13 -14.09 14.42
C ASN A 7 22.24 -14.53 15.40
N GLN A 8 22.50 -15.83 15.47
CA GLN A 8 23.51 -16.46 16.33
C GLN A 8 24.78 -16.83 15.56
N GLY A 9 24.92 -16.34 14.31
CA GLY A 9 25.97 -16.76 13.38
C GLY A 9 25.71 -18.13 12.78
N ASP A 10 26.73 -18.63 12.08
CA ASP A 10 26.65 -19.93 11.43
C ASP A 10 26.90 -21.07 12.41
N LYS A 11 26.01 -22.06 12.41
CA LYS A 11 26.21 -23.35 13.08
C LYS A 11 26.21 -24.47 12.05
N ASN A 12 27.32 -25.17 11.93
CA ASN A 12 27.46 -26.26 10.98
C ASN A 12 27.23 -25.87 9.50
N GLY A 13 27.61 -24.65 9.10
CA GLY A 13 27.45 -24.17 7.72
C GLY A 13 26.02 -23.66 7.39
N ALA A 14 25.17 -23.45 8.40
CA ALA A 14 23.84 -22.88 8.23
C ALA A 14 23.62 -21.72 9.22
N PRO A 15 22.95 -20.62 8.79
CA PRO A 15 22.61 -19.53 9.68
C PRO A 15 21.67 -20.01 10.80
N SER A 16 21.96 -19.57 12.02
CA SER A 16 21.20 -19.93 13.22
C SER A 16 20.51 -18.72 13.82
N PHE A 17 19.24 -18.84 14.17
CA PHE A 17 18.45 -17.75 14.76
C PHE A 17 17.78 -18.21 16.06
N THR A 18 17.70 -17.31 17.04
CA THR A 18 16.95 -17.54 18.28
C THR A 18 15.84 -16.49 18.41
N ILE A 19 14.61 -16.97 18.67
CA ILE A 19 13.47 -16.09 18.93
C ILE A 19 13.62 -15.43 20.30
N THR A 20 13.28 -14.13 20.37
CA THR A 20 13.16 -13.41 21.64
C THR A 20 11.69 -13.16 21.97
N THR A 21 11.37 -13.08 23.25
CA THR A 21 10.00 -12.87 23.74
C THR A 21 9.83 -11.60 24.57
N ASP A 22 10.93 -10.89 24.83
CA ASP A 22 11.00 -9.77 25.77
C ASP A 22 11.58 -8.48 25.15
N ARG A 23 11.99 -8.53 23.88
CA ARG A 23 12.64 -7.40 23.21
C ARG A 23 11.70 -6.49 22.42
N LEU A 24 10.52 -6.98 22.07
CA LEU A 24 9.47 -6.18 21.43
C LEU A 24 8.32 -5.96 22.42
N PRO A 25 7.69 -4.78 22.42
CA PRO A 25 6.44 -4.59 23.15
C PRO A 25 5.35 -5.51 22.60
N ALA A 26 4.35 -5.81 23.42
CA ALA A 26 3.21 -6.65 23.01
C ALA A 26 2.29 -5.86 22.07
N LEU A 27 2.49 -5.99 20.76
CA LEU A 27 1.65 -5.39 19.73
C LEU A 27 0.64 -6.43 19.22
N TYR A 28 -0.65 -6.09 19.30
CA TYR A 28 -1.78 -6.93 18.84
C TYR A 28 -2.44 -6.28 17.63
N GLN A 29 -1.68 -6.18 16.54
CA GLN A 29 -2.14 -5.56 15.29
C GLN A 29 -1.81 -6.43 14.09
N SER A 30 -2.50 -6.20 12.97
CA SER A 30 -2.23 -6.88 11.70
C SER A 30 -1.19 -6.09 10.92
N GLY A 31 0.09 -6.32 11.23
CA GLY A 31 1.21 -5.66 10.57
C GLY A 31 1.25 -5.92 9.07
N SER A 32 1.52 -4.89 8.29
CA SER A 32 1.66 -4.91 6.83
C SER A 32 3.10 -4.76 6.38
N CYS A 33 3.84 -3.88 7.01
CA CYS A 33 5.26 -3.65 6.72
C CYS A 33 6.05 -3.33 8.00
N VAL A 34 7.35 -3.55 7.93
CA VAL A 34 8.33 -3.11 8.93
C VAL A 34 9.46 -2.41 8.18
N LYS A 35 9.77 -1.17 8.58
CA LYS A 35 10.82 -0.35 7.96
C LYS A 35 11.83 0.09 9.01
N PRO A 36 13.04 -0.47 8.97
CA PRO A 36 14.11 -0.06 9.89
C PRO A 36 14.75 1.26 9.43
N ALA A 37 15.08 2.11 10.38
CA ALA A 37 15.90 3.32 10.17
C ALA A 37 16.45 3.82 11.50
N ASP A 38 17.53 4.57 11.48
CA ASP A 38 18.02 5.35 12.60
C ASP A 38 17.24 6.70 12.63
N VAL A 39 16.17 6.75 13.43
CA VAL A 39 15.20 7.86 13.40
C VAL A 39 15.64 9.05 14.26
N ASP A 40 16.44 8.81 15.31
CA ASP A 40 16.92 9.82 16.24
C ASP A 40 18.42 10.10 16.17
N ASN A 41 19.10 9.49 15.17
CA ASN A 41 20.53 9.63 14.88
C ASN A 41 21.45 9.20 16.05
N ASP A 42 21.04 8.18 16.79
CA ASP A 42 21.84 7.61 17.89
C ASP A 42 22.76 6.46 17.45
N GLY A 43 22.66 6.02 16.18
CA GLY A 43 23.50 5.04 15.51
C GLY A 43 22.95 3.62 15.55
N ASP A 44 21.75 3.40 16.07
CA ASP A 44 21.08 2.11 16.02
C ASP A 44 19.79 2.14 15.17
N LEU A 45 19.21 0.99 14.84
CA LEU A 45 18.04 0.91 13.97
C LEU A 45 16.77 0.81 14.79
N ASP A 46 15.89 1.76 14.57
CA ASP A 46 14.50 1.81 15.02
C ASP A 46 13.58 1.13 14.02
N LEU A 47 12.31 0.94 14.37
CA LEU A 47 11.33 0.26 13.53
C LEU A 47 10.04 1.08 13.39
N PHE A 48 9.68 1.40 12.15
CA PHE A 48 8.30 1.73 11.81
C PHE A 48 7.54 0.45 11.49
N ILE A 49 6.36 0.28 12.10
CA ILE A 49 5.46 -0.85 11.85
C ILE A 49 4.15 -0.31 11.31
N GLY A 50 3.88 -0.62 10.03
CA GLY A 50 2.62 -0.32 9.37
C GLY A 50 1.56 -1.37 9.70
N THR A 51 0.32 -0.91 9.85
CA THR A 51 -0.87 -1.75 10.08
C THR A 51 -1.91 -1.46 9.02
N ARG A 52 -2.30 -2.51 8.27
CA ARG A 52 -3.26 -2.37 7.19
C ARG A 52 -4.72 -2.49 7.64
N VAL A 53 -5.02 -3.36 8.57
CA VAL A 53 -6.40 -3.67 8.93
C VAL A 53 -6.54 -4.08 10.39
N ILE A 54 -7.59 -3.61 11.04
CA ILE A 54 -8.08 -4.21 12.27
C ILE A 54 -8.92 -5.43 11.87
N PRO A 55 -8.61 -6.65 12.33
CA PRO A 55 -9.37 -7.84 11.96
C PRO A 55 -10.88 -7.63 12.13
N THR A 56 -11.65 -7.99 11.11
CA THR A 56 -13.11 -7.80 11.00
C THR A 56 -13.60 -6.34 10.83
N HIS A 57 -12.71 -5.34 10.81
CA HIS A 57 -13.06 -3.91 10.77
C HIS A 57 -12.41 -3.22 9.57
N TYR A 58 -12.65 -3.71 8.36
CA TYR A 58 -12.09 -3.12 7.14
C TYR A 58 -12.61 -1.69 6.95
N GLY A 59 -11.69 -0.77 6.60
CA GLY A 59 -11.98 0.66 6.42
C GLY A 59 -11.85 1.51 7.69
N VAL A 60 -11.70 0.88 8.86
CA VAL A 60 -11.41 1.62 10.09
C VAL A 60 -9.94 2.05 10.10
N PRO A 61 -9.63 3.35 10.27
CA PRO A 61 -8.26 3.82 10.32
C PRO A 61 -7.45 3.14 11.44
N CYS A 62 -6.31 2.57 11.07
CA CYS A 62 -5.42 1.84 11.97
C CYS A 62 -4.39 2.76 12.62
N ASP A 63 -3.97 2.39 13.81
CA ASP A 63 -2.78 2.95 14.46
C ASP A 63 -1.53 2.33 13.83
N GLN A 64 -0.55 3.16 13.51
CA GLN A 64 0.79 2.75 13.13
C GLN A 64 1.72 2.88 14.36
N THR A 65 2.84 2.20 14.36
CA THR A 65 3.73 2.17 15.53
C THR A 65 5.15 2.54 15.16
N LEU A 66 5.77 3.42 15.97
CA LEU A 66 7.19 3.73 15.94
C LEU A 66 7.83 3.15 17.20
N LEU A 67 8.77 2.24 16.99
CA LEU A 67 9.53 1.61 18.05
C LEU A 67 10.96 2.14 18.04
N ILE A 68 11.43 2.68 19.15
CA ILE A 68 12.81 3.12 19.34
C ILE A 68 13.60 2.01 20.02
N ASN A 69 14.80 1.74 19.51
CA ASN A 69 15.76 0.79 20.00
C ASN A 69 16.61 1.43 21.11
N ASP A 70 17.15 0.67 22.02
CA ASP A 70 18.06 1.13 23.09
C ASP A 70 19.54 0.82 22.81
N GLY A 71 19.89 0.51 21.56
CA GLY A 71 21.23 0.07 21.15
C GLY A 71 21.60 -1.35 21.56
N LYS A 72 20.70 -2.05 22.27
CA LYS A 72 20.88 -3.46 22.71
C LYS A 72 19.83 -4.39 22.13
N GLY A 73 18.98 -3.84 21.24
CA GLY A 73 17.89 -4.56 20.59
C GLY A 73 16.65 -4.72 21.47
N PHE A 74 16.44 -3.86 22.45
CA PHE A 74 15.19 -3.73 23.18
C PHE A 74 14.42 -2.52 22.63
N PHE A 75 13.21 -2.77 22.20
CA PHE A 75 12.38 -1.77 21.52
C PHE A 75 11.26 -1.25 22.43
N LYS A 76 11.06 0.06 22.39
CA LYS A 76 10.00 0.74 23.14
C LYS A 76 9.07 1.49 22.21
N ASP A 77 7.75 1.39 22.41
CA ASP A 77 6.78 2.19 21.68
C ASP A 77 6.92 3.68 22.06
N ALA A 78 7.36 4.48 21.10
CA ALA A 78 7.52 5.92 21.21
C ALA A 78 6.50 6.70 20.36
N THR A 79 5.53 6.03 19.76
CA THR A 79 4.56 6.63 18.84
C THR A 79 3.88 7.85 19.41
N ALA A 80 3.34 7.76 20.62
CA ALA A 80 2.61 8.87 21.25
C ALA A 80 3.52 10.06 21.60
N SER A 81 4.81 9.82 21.87
CA SER A 81 5.75 10.86 22.24
C SER A 81 6.45 11.51 21.06
N ILE A 82 6.82 10.73 20.03
CA ILE A 82 7.61 11.22 18.88
C ILE A 82 6.71 11.43 17.66
N ALA A 83 5.79 10.53 17.37
CA ALA A 83 5.01 10.51 16.14
C ALA A 83 3.49 10.37 16.37
N PRO A 84 2.84 11.28 17.13
CA PRO A 84 1.42 11.14 17.49
C PRO A 84 0.50 11.12 16.26
N GLY A 85 0.89 11.71 15.14
CA GLY A 85 0.15 11.70 13.88
C GLY A 85 0.05 10.31 13.22
N LEU A 86 0.80 9.32 13.68
CA LEU A 86 0.70 7.93 13.24
C LEU A 86 -0.53 7.21 13.82
N LYS A 87 -1.19 7.78 14.83
CA LYS A 87 -2.43 7.23 15.39
C LYS A 87 -3.60 7.48 14.45
N LYS A 88 -4.39 6.43 14.19
CA LYS A 88 -5.55 6.46 13.29
C LYS A 88 -5.21 7.04 11.90
N LEU A 89 -3.99 6.80 11.41
CA LEU A 89 -3.52 7.34 10.14
C LEU A 89 -4.33 6.80 8.96
N GLY A 90 -4.60 5.50 8.94
CA GLY A 90 -5.26 4.83 7.82
C GLY A 90 -4.85 3.37 7.69
N MET A 91 -5.12 2.76 6.55
CA MET A 91 -4.79 1.37 6.23
C MET A 91 -3.44 1.29 5.51
N VAL A 92 -2.36 1.46 6.25
CA VAL A 92 -0.99 1.50 5.71
C VAL A 92 -0.57 0.15 5.16
N THR A 93 -0.04 0.12 3.96
CA THR A 93 0.47 -1.08 3.27
C THR A 93 1.97 -1.10 3.18
N ASP A 94 2.59 0.06 2.97
CA ASP A 94 4.04 0.19 2.86
C ASP A 94 4.52 1.60 3.24
N ALA A 95 5.83 1.78 3.40
CA ALA A 95 6.45 3.07 3.72
C ALA A 95 7.91 3.10 3.26
N TYR A 96 8.49 4.30 3.20
CA TYR A 96 9.90 4.50 2.90
C TYR A 96 10.49 5.64 3.72
N TRP A 97 11.73 5.46 4.20
CA TRP A 97 12.48 6.49 4.91
C TRP A 97 13.39 7.25 3.94
N LEU A 98 13.33 8.59 3.98
CA LEU A 98 14.16 9.47 3.15
C LEU A 98 14.46 10.76 3.93
N ASP A 99 15.52 11.45 3.62
CA ASP A 99 15.80 12.81 4.10
C ASP A 99 15.25 13.80 3.05
N TYR A 100 13.96 14.15 3.15
CA TYR A 100 13.24 14.96 2.16
C TYR A 100 13.67 16.43 2.19
N ASP A 101 13.82 16.99 3.38
CA ASP A 101 14.14 18.40 3.55
C ASP A 101 15.65 18.67 3.73
N LYS A 102 16.50 17.62 3.61
CA LYS A 102 17.96 17.65 3.69
C LYS A 102 18.47 18.19 5.05
N ASN A 103 17.73 17.89 6.13
CA ASN A 103 18.11 18.26 7.50
C ASN A 103 18.96 17.20 8.22
N ASN A 104 19.28 16.08 7.55
CA ASN A 104 19.98 14.89 8.03
C ASN A 104 19.21 14.04 9.07
N PHE A 105 17.91 14.25 9.24
CA PHE A 105 17.02 13.31 9.90
C PHE A 105 16.14 12.62 8.87
N LEU A 106 15.86 11.34 9.08
CA LEU A 106 15.03 10.61 8.14
C LEU A 106 13.55 10.91 8.35
N ASP A 107 12.91 11.35 7.27
CA ASP A 107 11.48 11.55 7.12
C ASP A 107 10.79 10.26 6.67
N LEU A 108 9.49 10.16 6.83
CA LEU A 108 8.73 8.97 6.51
C LEU A 108 7.65 9.24 5.46
N LEU A 109 7.77 8.60 4.30
CA LEU A 109 6.74 8.58 3.27
C LEU A 109 5.90 7.31 3.41
N VAL A 110 4.58 7.45 3.55
CA VAL A 110 3.65 6.36 3.84
C VAL A 110 2.61 6.23 2.75
N VAL A 111 2.35 4.99 2.33
CA VAL A 111 1.31 4.65 1.36
C VAL A 111 0.35 3.59 1.93
N GLY A 112 -0.90 3.59 1.45
CA GLY A 112 -1.90 2.65 1.94
C GLY A 112 -3.19 2.66 1.15
N GLU A 113 -4.14 1.81 1.57
CA GLU A 113 -5.46 1.72 0.94
C GLU A 113 -6.38 2.83 1.47
N TRP A 114 -7.13 3.46 0.57
CA TRP A 114 -8.12 4.52 0.90
C TRP A 114 -7.51 5.73 1.62
N MET A 115 -6.28 6.03 1.33
CA MET A 115 -5.59 7.16 1.93
C MET A 115 -4.64 7.82 0.93
N PRO A 116 -4.35 9.11 1.09
CA PRO A 116 -3.35 9.79 0.28
C PRO A 116 -1.95 9.31 0.63
N ILE A 117 -1.03 9.43 -0.32
CA ILE A 117 0.40 9.36 -0.03
C ILE A 117 0.71 10.43 1.00
N THR A 118 1.30 10.05 2.12
CA THR A 118 1.45 10.93 3.28
C THR A 118 2.93 11.05 3.69
N LEU A 119 3.42 12.28 3.77
CA LEU A 119 4.76 12.59 4.25
C LEU A 119 4.72 12.98 5.74
N PHE A 120 5.65 12.45 6.51
CA PHE A 120 5.97 12.89 7.87
C PHE A 120 7.37 13.44 7.89
N VAL A 121 7.55 14.65 8.39
CA VAL A 121 8.86 15.33 8.51
C VAL A 121 9.40 15.20 9.93
N ASN A 122 10.67 14.87 10.03
CA ASN A 122 11.41 14.67 11.27
C ASN A 122 12.32 15.85 11.56
N ASP A 123 12.11 16.53 12.67
CA ASP A 123 12.95 17.65 13.13
C ASP A 123 14.03 17.24 14.15
N GLY A 124 14.29 15.93 14.29
CA GLY A 124 15.19 15.33 15.26
C GLY A 124 14.57 15.18 16.66
N LYS A 125 13.32 15.61 16.86
CA LYS A 125 12.57 15.46 18.12
C LYS A 125 11.18 14.89 17.90
N LYS A 126 10.57 15.24 16.77
CA LYS A 126 9.21 14.88 16.40
C LYS A 126 9.17 14.47 14.94
N LEU A 127 8.41 13.43 14.69
CA LEU A 127 8.00 13.01 13.36
C LEU A 127 6.55 13.48 13.15
N SER A 128 6.38 14.57 12.41
CA SER A 128 5.12 15.29 12.26
C SER A 128 4.57 15.17 10.86
N LYS A 129 3.26 14.91 10.73
CA LYS A 129 2.61 14.88 9.42
C LYS A 129 2.78 16.23 8.73
N ALA A 130 3.33 16.23 7.52
CA ALA A 130 3.41 17.41 6.69
C ALA A 130 2.03 17.74 6.09
N GLU A 131 1.61 18.99 6.25
CA GLU A 131 0.32 19.45 5.75
C GLU A 131 0.50 20.14 4.39
N ASN A 132 -0.47 19.92 3.48
CA ASN A 132 -0.54 20.60 2.18
C ASN A 132 0.73 20.46 1.31
N VAL A 133 1.38 19.30 1.33
CA VAL A 133 2.52 19.01 0.44
C VAL A 133 2.02 19.03 -1.01
N PRO A 134 2.58 19.91 -1.88
CA PRO A 134 2.16 19.94 -3.27
C PRO A 134 2.33 18.58 -3.94
N GLY A 135 1.36 18.19 -4.76
CA GLY A 135 1.35 16.90 -5.47
C GLY A 135 0.90 15.69 -4.66
N LEU A 136 0.76 15.79 -3.32
CA LEU A 136 0.22 14.70 -2.49
C LEU A 136 -1.27 14.87 -2.17
N THR A 137 -1.88 15.99 -2.52
CA THR A 137 -3.30 16.24 -2.33
C THR A 137 -4.14 15.43 -3.34
N CYS A 138 -5.24 14.81 -2.89
CA CYS A 138 -6.11 13.97 -3.72
C CYS A 138 -5.40 12.75 -4.36
N THR A 139 -4.36 12.25 -3.71
CA THR A 139 -3.67 11.01 -4.10
C THR A 139 -4.26 9.78 -3.40
N ASP A 140 -5.45 9.89 -2.82
CA ASP A 140 -6.12 8.76 -2.17
C ASP A 140 -6.28 7.63 -3.17
N GLY A 141 -5.50 6.57 -2.95
CA GLY A 141 -5.38 5.42 -3.82
C GLY A 141 -5.63 4.10 -3.10
N TRP A 142 -5.44 3.04 -3.84
CA TRP A 142 -5.34 1.70 -3.28
C TRP A 142 -3.89 1.23 -3.40
N TRP A 143 -3.00 2.00 -2.74
CA TRP A 143 -1.57 1.80 -2.81
C TRP A 143 -1.15 0.52 -2.11
N ASN A 144 -0.32 -0.29 -2.77
CA ASN A 144 0.10 -1.59 -2.25
C ASN A 144 1.57 -1.63 -1.88
N ARG A 145 2.41 -0.87 -2.59
CA ARG A 145 3.87 -0.91 -2.45
C ARG A 145 4.48 0.42 -2.86
N ILE A 146 5.61 0.76 -2.23
CA ILE A 146 6.50 1.85 -2.62
C ILE A 146 7.92 1.32 -2.79
N LYS A 147 8.63 1.76 -3.81
CA LYS A 147 10.03 1.40 -4.09
C LYS A 147 10.78 2.62 -4.60
N GLU A 148 11.96 2.86 -4.05
CA GLU A 148 12.86 3.95 -4.45
C GLU A 148 13.44 3.75 -5.86
N MET A 149 13.67 4.87 -6.55
CA MET A 149 14.36 4.96 -7.83
C MET A 149 14.76 6.42 -8.05
N ASP A 150 15.99 6.68 -8.45
CA ASP A 150 16.43 7.99 -8.98
C ASP A 150 16.38 7.90 -10.51
N PHE A 151 15.18 8.18 -11.09
CA PHE A 151 14.95 7.89 -12.50
C PHE A 151 15.46 8.98 -13.44
N ASP A 152 15.55 10.23 -12.98
CA ASP A 152 16.03 11.37 -13.78
C ASP A 152 17.47 11.80 -13.44
N LYS A 153 18.08 11.11 -12.45
CA LYS A 153 19.46 11.29 -12.00
C LYS A 153 19.78 12.70 -11.51
N ASP A 154 18.80 13.35 -10.90
CA ASP A 154 18.95 14.66 -10.28
C ASP A 154 19.52 14.59 -8.86
N GLY A 155 19.60 13.39 -8.29
CA GLY A 155 20.16 13.08 -6.97
C GLY A 155 19.13 13.12 -5.84
N ASP A 156 17.86 13.43 -6.13
CA ASP A 156 16.75 13.25 -5.21
C ASP A 156 16.13 11.86 -5.44
N LEU A 157 15.59 11.23 -4.38
CA LEU A 157 14.94 9.94 -4.51
C LEU A 157 13.51 10.10 -5.00
N ASP A 158 13.20 9.48 -6.12
CA ASP A 158 11.87 9.26 -6.64
C ASP A 158 11.33 7.89 -6.21
N PHE A 159 10.07 7.64 -6.50
CA PHE A 159 9.45 6.38 -6.09
C PHE A 159 8.55 5.81 -7.17
N ILE A 160 8.51 4.48 -7.23
CA ILE A 160 7.46 3.76 -7.93
C ILE A 160 6.42 3.37 -6.90
N VAL A 161 5.16 3.73 -7.14
CA VAL A 161 4.04 3.41 -6.24
C VAL A 161 3.06 2.48 -6.95
N GLY A 162 2.95 1.25 -6.45
CA GLY A 162 2.06 0.21 -6.99
C GLY A 162 0.63 0.39 -6.50
N ASN A 163 -0.34 0.32 -7.41
CA ASN A 163 -1.75 0.55 -7.15
C ASN A 163 -2.62 -0.58 -7.72
N LEU A 164 -3.95 -0.41 -7.68
CA LEU A 164 -4.95 -1.35 -8.19
C LEU A 164 -4.90 -1.53 -9.71
N GLY A 165 -4.57 -0.46 -10.44
CA GLY A 165 -4.57 -0.43 -11.90
C GLY A 165 -5.95 -0.15 -12.50
N LEU A 166 -5.96 0.04 -13.83
CA LEU A 166 -7.16 0.44 -14.57
C LEU A 166 -8.05 -0.73 -15.00
N ASN A 167 -7.54 -1.97 -15.02
CA ASN A 167 -8.33 -3.16 -15.35
C ASN A 167 -9.08 -3.66 -14.11
N SER A 168 -9.87 -2.79 -13.53
CA SER A 168 -10.63 -2.99 -12.31
C SER A 168 -12.12 -2.72 -12.55
N PHE A 169 -12.97 -3.29 -11.69
CA PHE A 169 -14.38 -2.95 -11.64
C PHE A 169 -14.61 -1.51 -11.13
N PHE A 170 -13.71 -1.02 -10.29
CA PHE A 170 -13.71 0.34 -9.80
C PHE A 170 -13.16 1.30 -10.86
N LYS A 171 -13.89 2.38 -11.14
CA LYS A 171 -13.54 3.39 -12.15
C LYS A 171 -13.62 4.80 -11.54
N PRO A 172 -12.75 5.11 -10.56
CA PRO A 172 -12.76 6.44 -9.95
C PRO A 172 -12.28 7.49 -10.95
N THR A 173 -12.73 8.72 -10.71
CA THR A 173 -12.19 9.94 -11.34
C THR A 173 -12.03 11.02 -10.27
N ALA A 174 -11.35 12.10 -10.60
CA ALA A 174 -11.20 13.24 -9.68
C ALA A 174 -12.55 13.83 -9.24
N ASN A 175 -13.56 13.80 -10.11
CA ASN A 175 -14.89 14.35 -9.83
C ASN A 175 -15.88 13.30 -9.30
N ASP A 176 -15.67 12.03 -9.66
CA ASP A 176 -16.53 10.90 -9.31
C ASP A 176 -15.69 9.80 -8.64
N PRO A 177 -15.31 9.95 -7.37
CA PRO A 177 -14.53 8.94 -6.65
C PRO A 177 -15.35 7.68 -6.42
N VAL A 178 -14.65 6.58 -6.21
CA VAL A 178 -15.20 5.43 -5.50
C VAL A 178 -15.09 5.73 -4.02
N SER A 179 -16.17 5.51 -3.26
CA SER A 179 -16.17 5.80 -1.82
C SER A 179 -16.42 4.54 -1.00
N LEU A 180 -15.92 4.56 0.23
CA LEU A 180 -16.15 3.53 1.23
C LEU A 180 -16.79 4.18 2.47
N TYR A 181 -18.02 3.82 2.76
CA TYR A 181 -18.70 4.20 4.01
C TYR A 181 -18.48 3.11 5.05
N VAL A 182 -18.00 3.51 6.23
CA VAL A 182 -17.62 2.61 7.33
C VAL A 182 -18.36 2.99 8.59
N SER A 183 -19.30 2.16 9.02
CA SER A 183 -20.08 2.33 10.23
C SER A 183 -20.70 0.98 10.65
N ASP A 184 -21.24 0.90 11.84
CA ASP A 184 -22.19 -0.14 12.26
C ASP A 184 -23.60 0.35 11.92
N PHE A 185 -24.09 0.05 10.70
CA PHE A 185 -25.34 0.60 10.14
C PHE A 185 -26.60 0.00 10.78
N ASP A 186 -26.55 -1.21 11.30
CA ASP A 186 -27.71 -1.84 11.95
C ASP A 186 -27.55 -1.99 13.48
N LYS A 187 -26.51 -1.43 14.06
CA LYS A 187 -26.21 -1.38 15.50
C LYS A 187 -26.07 -2.77 16.12
N ASN A 188 -25.49 -3.70 15.36
CA ASN A 188 -25.25 -5.07 15.81
C ASN A 188 -23.88 -5.27 16.47
N GLY A 189 -23.03 -4.22 16.54
CA GLY A 189 -21.68 -4.24 17.08
C GLY A 189 -20.59 -4.63 16.08
N SER A 190 -20.95 -4.86 14.80
CA SER A 190 -20.02 -5.13 13.71
C SER A 190 -19.89 -3.93 12.78
N ILE A 191 -18.74 -3.78 12.18
CA ILE A 191 -18.52 -2.73 11.17
C ILE A 191 -18.98 -3.21 9.81
N ASP A 192 -19.74 -2.37 9.12
CA ASP A 192 -20.27 -2.59 7.78
C ASP A 192 -19.56 -1.70 6.76
N PRO A 193 -18.52 -2.16 6.05
CA PRO A 193 -17.89 -1.42 4.96
C PRO A 193 -18.76 -1.48 3.70
N ILE A 194 -19.25 -0.34 3.24
CA ILE A 194 -20.12 -0.23 2.06
C ILE A 194 -19.41 0.57 0.97
N PHE A 195 -19.02 -0.12 -0.08
CA PHE A 195 -18.41 0.47 -1.26
C PHE A 195 -19.47 1.11 -2.15
N THR A 196 -19.22 2.32 -2.63
CA THR A 196 -20.11 3.05 -3.54
C THR A 196 -19.36 3.59 -4.74
N PHE A 197 -20.07 3.76 -5.84
CA PHE A 197 -19.59 4.47 -7.03
C PHE A 197 -20.51 5.65 -7.34
N SER A 198 -19.93 6.70 -7.89
CA SER A 198 -20.66 7.88 -8.32
C SER A 198 -21.22 7.72 -9.73
N LYS A 199 -22.46 8.13 -9.94
CA LYS A 199 -23.10 8.21 -11.25
C LYS A 199 -24.08 9.38 -11.27
N GLN A 200 -23.88 10.34 -12.15
CA GLN A 200 -24.77 11.52 -12.31
C GLN A 200 -25.00 12.27 -10.98
N GLY A 201 -23.95 12.42 -10.17
CA GLY A 201 -24.01 13.14 -8.90
C GLY A 201 -24.66 12.37 -7.73
N ASN A 202 -25.04 11.11 -7.93
CA ASN A 202 -25.50 10.22 -6.88
C ASN A 202 -24.52 9.08 -6.63
N GLU A 203 -24.49 8.57 -5.41
CA GLU A 203 -23.66 7.43 -5.02
C GLU A 203 -24.53 6.17 -4.90
N TYR A 204 -24.08 5.09 -5.51
CA TYR A 204 -24.75 3.79 -5.54
C TYR A 204 -23.87 2.71 -4.95
N PRO A 205 -24.40 1.77 -4.15
CA PRO A 205 -23.60 0.68 -3.63
C PRO A 205 -23.21 -0.30 -4.72
N PHE A 206 -21.96 -0.81 -4.64
CA PHE A 206 -21.50 -1.93 -5.46
C PHE A 206 -22.13 -3.26 -5.02
N ALA A 207 -22.52 -3.35 -3.74
CA ALA A 207 -23.09 -4.56 -3.19
C ALA A 207 -24.43 -4.89 -3.87
N LEU A 208 -24.58 -6.14 -4.29
CA LEU A 208 -25.89 -6.64 -4.72
C LEU A 208 -26.85 -6.72 -3.51
N ARG A 209 -28.16 -6.73 -3.79
CA ARG A 209 -29.17 -6.82 -2.75
C ARG A 209 -28.90 -7.95 -1.75
N GLN A 210 -28.56 -9.14 -2.21
CA GLN A 210 -28.30 -10.29 -1.34
C GLN A 210 -27.11 -10.08 -0.41
N ASP A 211 -26.11 -9.29 -0.82
CA ASP A 211 -24.91 -9.05 -0.02
C ASP A 211 -25.17 -7.98 1.04
N ILE A 212 -25.82 -6.87 0.64
CA ILE A 212 -26.08 -5.78 1.58
C ILE A 212 -27.07 -6.20 2.69
N ILE A 213 -28.09 -7.01 2.38
CA ILE A 213 -29.03 -7.53 3.40
C ILE A 213 -28.43 -8.62 4.30
N LYS A 214 -27.33 -9.27 3.88
CA LYS A 214 -26.56 -10.16 4.75
C LYS A 214 -25.67 -9.39 5.70
N GLN A 215 -25.13 -8.29 5.23
CA GLN A 215 -24.24 -7.41 5.98
C GLN A 215 -25.06 -6.56 6.97
N VAL A 216 -26.11 -5.87 6.48
CA VAL A 216 -27.01 -5.03 7.26
C VAL A 216 -28.39 -5.69 7.30
N ASN A 217 -28.61 -6.54 8.30
CA ASN A 217 -29.78 -7.43 8.34
C ASN A 217 -31.12 -6.69 8.47
N SER A 218 -31.14 -5.48 9.04
CA SER A 218 -32.34 -4.63 9.15
C SER A 218 -32.97 -4.33 7.79
N LEU A 219 -32.19 -4.19 6.73
CA LEU A 219 -32.64 -3.88 5.36
C LEU A 219 -33.44 -5.03 4.71
N LYS A 220 -33.39 -6.24 5.26
CA LYS A 220 -34.13 -7.38 4.71
C LYS A 220 -35.64 -7.20 4.70
N LYS A 221 -36.19 -6.42 5.62
CA LYS A 221 -37.62 -6.14 5.72
C LYS A 221 -38.06 -5.06 4.71
N GLU A 222 -37.15 -4.14 4.38
CA GLU A 222 -37.41 -3.02 3.48
C GLU A 222 -37.27 -3.44 2.03
N PHE A 223 -36.17 -4.12 1.68
CA PHE A 223 -35.87 -4.57 0.34
C PHE A 223 -36.24 -6.05 0.15
N VAL A 224 -37.54 -6.37 0.10
CA VAL A 224 -38.02 -7.74 -0.02
C VAL A 224 -37.69 -8.32 -1.41
N PHE A 225 -37.88 -7.55 -2.47
CA PHE A 225 -37.63 -7.93 -3.84
C PHE A 225 -36.42 -7.20 -4.42
N TYR A 226 -35.78 -7.77 -5.43
CA TYR A 226 -34.65 -7.12 -6.13
C TYR A 226 -35.03 -5.76 -6.72
N LYS A 227 -36.25 -5.62 -7.27
CA LYS A 227 -36.76 -4.36 -7.80
C LYS A 227 -36.86 -3.23 -6.77
N ASP A 228 -37.01 -3.57 -5.50
CA ASP A 228 -37.13 -2.57 -4.44
C ASP A 228 -35.76 -1.95 -4.11
N TYR A 229 -34.67 -2.67 -4.41
CA TYR A 229 -33.30 -2.26 -4.20
C TYR A 229 -32.62 -1.71 -5.47
N ALA A 230 -33.07 -2.20 -6.65
CA ALA A 230 -32.48 -1.78 -7.91
C ALA A 230 -32.52 -0.27 -8.07
N ASP A 231 -31.45 0.31 -8.56
CA ASP A 231 -31.28 1.77 -8.77
C ASP A 231 -31.42 2.65 -7.53
N LYS A 232 -31.37 2.08 -6.33
CA LYS A 232 -31.35 2.86 -5.08
C LYS A 232 -29.98 3.44 -4.81
N SER A 233 -29.94 4.76 -4.64
CA SER A 233 -28.74 5.46 -4.14
C SER A 233 -28.49 5.14 -2.66
N ILE A 234 -27.27 5.37 -2.19
CA ILE A 234 -26.90 5.15 -0.79
C ILE A 234 -27.79 5.95 0.19
N LYS A 235 -28.23 7.15 -0.22
CA LYS A 235 -29.11 8.03 0.56
C LYS A 235 -30.56 7.55 0.61
N GLU A 236 -30.99 6.70 -0.31
CA GLU A 236 -32.29 6.07 -0.30
C GLU A 236 -32.30 4.74 0.48
N ILE A 237 -31.12 4.21 0.78
CA ILE A 237 -30.92 2.95 1.54
C ILE A 237 -30.70 3.25 3.02
N PHE A 238 -29.96 4.30 3.34
CA PHE A 238 -29.60 4.67 4.71
C PHE A 238 -30.00 6.10 5.03
N ASP A 239 -30.43 6.30 6.25
CA ASP A 239 -30.76 7.62 6.77
C ASP A 239 -29.53 8.56 6.68
N GLU A 240 -29.79 9.82 6.37
CA GLU A 240 -28.74 10.83 6.23
C GLU A 240 -27.90 10.99 7.51
N ASP A 241 -28.53 10.91 8.67
CA ASP A 241 -27.86 10.96 9.98
C ASP A 241 -26.86 9.81 10.18
N LEU A 242 -27.15 8.63 9.66
CA LEU A 242 -26.23 7.48 9.70
C LEU A 242 -25.04 7.69 8.75
N LEU A 243 -25.32 8.18 7.55
CA LEU A 243 -24.27 8.46 6.57
C LEU A 243 -23.33 9.58 7.02
N GLN A 244 -23.86 10.64 7.68
CA GLN A 244 -23.02 11.74 8.22
C GLN A 244 -22.13 11.29 9.38
N LYS A 245 -22.52 10.28 10.15
CA LYS A 245 -21.75 9.72 11.26
C LYS A 245 -20.75 8.65 10.80
N ALA A 246 -20.95 8.09 9.62
CA ALA A 246 -20.04 7.10 9.05
C ALA A 246 -18.71 7.76 8.66
N THR A 247 -17.61 7.04 8.82
CA THR A 247 -16.35 7.41 8.20
C THR A 247 -16.48 7.21 6.70
N LYS A 248 -16.29 8.28 5.92
CA LYS A 248 -16.26 8.20 4.46
C LYS A 248 -14.82 8.33 3.98
N LEU A 249 -14.34 7.30 3.30
CA LEU A 249 -13.05 7.27 2.63
C LEU A 249 -13.28 7.36 1.13
N ASN A 250 -12.39 8.05 0.42
CA ASN A 250 -12.46 8.19 -1.03
C ASN A 250 -11.29 7.51 -1.70
N PHE A 251 -11.47 7.17 -2.96
CA PHE A 251 -10.47 6.59 -3.84
C PHE A 251 -10.54 7.32 -5.18
N TYR A 252 -9.50 8.08 -5.51
CA TYR A 252 -9.42 8.91 -6.71
C TYR A 252 -8.42 8.36 -7.72
N GLU A 253 -7.30 7.81 -7.22
CA GLU A 253 -6.13 7.46 -8.02
C GLU A 253 -5.95 5.94 -8.12
N PRO A 254 -6.32 5.31 -9.25
CA PRO A 254 -6.19 3.86 -9.44
C PRO A 254 -4.87 3.42 -10.05
N GLU A 255 -4.10 4.32 -10.67
CA GLU A 255 -2.97 3.97 -11.52
C GLU A 255 -1.69 3.74 -10.74
N THR A 256 -0.92 2.74 -11.14
CA THR A 256 0.48 2.56 -10.74
C THR A 256 1.30 3.65 -11.39
N ALA A 257 2.11 4.38 -10.62
CA ALA A 257 2.76 5.60 -11.05
C ALA A 257 4.18 5.74 -10.53
N LEU A 258 4.93 6.67 -11.13
CA LEU A 258 6.08 7.30 -10.53
C LEU A 258 5.60 8.45 -9.64
N LEU A 259 6.11 8.53 -8.45
CA LEU A 259 6.01 9.67 -7.56
C LEU A 259 7.33 10.41 -7.62
N VAL A 260 7.37 11.46 -8.41
CA VAL A 260 8.58 12.26 -8.67
C VAL A 260 8.77 13.27 -7.56
N ASN A 261 9.94 13.28 -6.97
CA ASN A 261 10.35 14.26 -5.96
C ASN A 261 10.89 15.50 -6.65
N GLU A 262 10.14 16.59 -6.61
CA GLU A 262 10.52 17.89 -7.21
C GLU A 262 11.26 18.78 -6.18
N GLY A 263 11.83 18.18 -5.14
CA GLY A 263 12.48 18.87 -4.05
C GLY A 263 11.53 19.82 -3.31
N ASN A 264 11.93 21.08 -3.15
CA ASN A 264 11.11 22.09 -2.46
C ASN A 264 9.76 22.41 -3.12
N LYS A 265 9.50 21.89 -4.32
CA LYS A 265 8.21 22.05 -5.03
C LYS A 265 7.20 20.94 -4.66
N GLY A 266 7.60 19.97 -3.86
CA GLY A 266 6.78 18.81 -3.46
C GLY A 266 6.97 17.63 -4.39
N PHE A 267 5.87 16.98 -4.76
CA PHE A 267 5.87 15.79 -5.59
C PHE A 267 4.97 15.93 -6.81
N SER A 268 5.21 15.11 -7.83
CA SER A 268 4.29 14.95 -8.95
C SER A 268 4.06 13.46 -9.25
N LEU A 269 2.82 13.09 -9.61
CA LEU A 269 2.51 11.75 -10.07
C LEU A 269 2.61 11.69 -11.59
N ARG A 270 3.36 10.71 -12.12
CA ARG A 270 3.46 10.38 -13.55
C ARG A 270 3.02 8.93 -13.74
N HIS A 271 1.92 8.71 -14.42
CA HIS A 271 1.38 7.36 -14.62
C HIS A 271 2.31 6.52 -15.49
N LEU A 272 2.54 5.27 -15.07
CA LEU A 272 3.30 4.30 -15.84
C LEU A 272 2.50 3.81 -17.07
N PRO A 273 3.16 3.21 -18.08
CA PRO A 273 2.51 2.68 -19.27
C PRO A 273 1.30 1.79 -18.95
N ILE A 274 0.35 1.73 -19.88
CA ILE A 274 -0.93 1.01 -19.72
C ILE A 274 -0.76 -0.46 -19.28
N GLN A 275 0.36 -1.09 -19.66
CA GLN A 275 0.65 -2.47 -19.28
C GLN A 275 0.83 -2.63 -17.76
N ALA A 276 1.31 -1.60 -17.06
CA ALA A 276 1.40 -1.58 -15.60
C ALA A 276 0.02 -1.47 -14.91
N GLN A 277 -1.01 -1.12 -15.68
CA GLN A 277 -2.37 -0.90 -15.19
C GLN A 277 -3.28 -2.13 -15.36
N PHE A 278 -2.75 -3.27 -15.85
CA PHE A 278 -3.56 -4.44 -16.15
C PHE A 278 -3.98 -5.26 -14.92
N SER A 279 -3.30 -5.08 -13.79
CA SER A 279 -3.60 -5.80 -12.55
C SER A 279 -2.99 -5.05 -11.35
N PRO A 280 -3.47 -5.29 -10.13
CA PRO A 280 -2.86 -4.73 -8.93
C PRO A 280 -1.37 -5.07 -8.82
N VAL A 281 -0.53 -4.08 -8.53
CA VAL A 281 0.91 -4.23 -8.39
C VAL A 281 1.28 -4.33 -6.91
N TYR A 282 1.92 -5.44 -6.53
CA TYR A 282 2.40 -5.72 -5.16
C TYR A 282 3.91 -5.90 -5.07
N GLY A 283 4.54 -6.39 -6.13
CA GLY A 283 6.00 -6.56 -6.23
C GLY A 283 6.58 -5.53 -7.17
N ILE A 284 7.56 -4.79 -6.70
CA ILE A 284 8.31 -3.80 -7.47
C ILE A 284 9.79 -4.04 -7.20
N GLU A 285 10.60 -4.06 -8.24
CA GLU A 285 12.05 -4.06 -8.14
C GLU A 285 12.65 -3.18 -9.24
N VAL A 286 13.78 -2.60 -8.95
CA VAL A 286 14.53 -1.72 -9.85
C VAL A 286 15.86 -2.38 -10.18
N TYR A 287 16.11 -2.59 -11.46
CA TYR A 287 17.30 -3.30 -11.92
C TYR A 287 17.54 -3.08 -13.41
N ASP A 288 18.76 -2.76 -13.81
CA ASP A 288 19.18 -2.69 -15.21
C ASP A 288 19.17 -4.11 -15.82
N VAL A 289 18.08 -4.43 -16.55
CA VAL A 289 17.81 -5.77 -17.06
C VAL A 289 18.60 -6.06 -18.34
N ASP A 290 18.79 -5.04 -19.19
CA ASP A 290 19.44 -5.20 -20.51
C ASP A 290 20.89 -4.74 -20.56
N GLY A 291 21.40 -4.15 -19.48
CA GLY A 291 22.81 -3.76 -19.33
C GLY A 291 23.14 -2.43 -20.02
N ASP A 292 22.16 -1.57 -20.27
CA ASP A 292 22.38 -0.27 -20.93
C ASP A 292 22.78 0.85 -19.95
N GLY A 293 22.78 0.57 -18.64
CA GLY A 293 23.19 1.46 -17.56
C GLY A 293 22.06 2.35 -17.06
N LEU A 294 20.83 2.14 -17.51
CA LEU A 294 19.62 2.73 -16.96
C LEU A 294 18.88 1.68 -16.14
N ASP A 295 18.34 2.09 -15.01
CA ASP A 295 17.54 1.21 -14.20
C ASP A 295 16.15 1.02 -14.79
N ASP A 296 15.74 -0.23 -15.01
CA ASP A 296 14.42 -0.64 -15.45
C ASP A 296 13.52 -0.96 -14.27
N ILE A 297 12.21 -1.03 -14.53
CA ILE A 297 11.20 -1.34 -13.51
C ILE A 297 10.65 -2.75 -13.76
N LEU A 298 10.80 -3.64 -12.76
CA LEU A 298 10.17 -4.95 -12.74
C LEU A 298 8.91 -4.90 -11.88
N LEU A 299 7.77 -5.27 -12.47
CA LEU A 299 6.48 -5.26 -11.81
C LEU A 299 5.88 -6.67 -11.72
N GLY A 300 5.28 -6.93 -10.57
CA GLY A 300 4.53 -8.16 -10.33
C GLY A 300 3.31 -7.90 -9.46
N GLY A 301 2.27 -8.74 -9.62
CA GLY A 301 1.04 -8.47 -8.90
C GLY A 301 0.04 -9.60 -8.99
N ASN A 302 -1.20 -9.23 -9.25
CA ASN A 302 -2.42 -10.05 -9.28
C ASN A 302 -3.10 -10.21 -7.91
N LEU A 303 -4.41 -10.42 -7.96
CA LEU A 303 -5.23 -10.66 -6.77
C LEU A 303 -6.36 -11.65 -7.12
N PHE A 304 -6.32 -12.85 -6.52
CA PHE A 304 -7.25 -13.94 -6.82
C PHE A 304 -8.38 -14.04 -5.79
N ALA A 305 -8.12 -13.61 -4.56
CA ALA A 305 -9.08 -13.67 -3.45
C ALA A 305 -10.05 -12.47 -3.52
N VAL A 306 -10.90 -12.46 -4.54
CA VAL A 306 -11.93 -11.45 -4.77
C VAL A 306 -13.29 -12.12 -4.92
N LYS A 307 -14.37 -11.32 -4.79
CA LYS A 307 -15.72 -11.84 -5.05
C LYS A 307 -15.85 -12.30 -6.51
N PRO A 308 -16.57 -13.39 -6.79
CA PRO A 308 -16.75 -13.90 -8.16
C PRO A 308 -17.29 -12.87 -9.14
N GLU A 309 -18.15 -11.97 -8.70
CA GLU A 309 -18.76 -10.92 -9.50
C GLU A 309 -17.75 -9.88 -10.01
N VAL A 310 -16.67 -9.68 -9.27
CA VAL A 310 -15.58 -8.76 -9.65
C VAL A 310 -14.63 -9.40 -10.65
N GLY A 311 -14.49 -10.73 -10.61
CA GLY A 311 -13.51 -11.47 -11.40
C GLY A 311 -12.10 -11.37 -10.82
N ARG A 312 -11.24 -12.31 -11.19
CA ARG A 312 -9.84 -12.33 -10.74
C ARG A 312 -9.02 -11.26 -11.46
N TYR A 313 -8.15 -10.62 -10.72
CA TYR A 313 -7.10 -9.79 -11.29
C TYR A 313 -5.89 -10.69 -11.58
N ASP A 314 -5.73 -11.19 -12.80
CA ASP A 314 -4.70 -12.17 -13.18
C ASP A 314 -3.96 -11.84 -14.48
N ALA A 315 -4.07 -10.60 -14.94
CA ALA A 315 -3.55 -10.17 -16.22
C ALA A 315 -2.05 -9.85 -16.23
N LEU A 316 -1.40 -9.72 -15.04
CA LEU A 316 0.02 -9.41 -14.95
C LEU A 316 0.85 -10.70 -14.77
N ARG A 317 1.78 -10.97 -15.70
CA ARG A 317 2.60 -12.19 -15.71
C ARG A 317 4.09 -11.91 -15.53
N GLY A 318 4.42 -10.91 -14.73
CA GLY A 318 5.71 -10.28 -14.70
C GLY A 318 5.83 -9.28 -15.85
N LEU A 319 6.17 -8.05 -15.55
CA LEU A 319 6.33 -6.97 -16.52
C LEU A 319 7.69 -6.31 -16.27
N VAL A 320 8.43 -6.10 -17.34
CA VAL A 320 9.59 -5.22 -17.35
C VAL A 320 9.20 -3.97 -18.13
N LEU A 321 9.38 -2.83 -17.51
CA LEU A 321 9.31 -1.53 -18.16
C LEU A 321 10.74 -1.06 -18.36
N LYS A 322 11.18 -1.07 -19.61
CA LYS A 322 12.49 -0.56 -19.99
C LYS A 322 12.52 0.94 -19.86
N ASN A 323 13.57 1.45 -19.24
CA ASN A 323 13.86 2.87 -19.15
C ASN A 323 14.49 3.35 -20.47
N GLU A 324 13.81 4.21 -21.18
CA GLU A 324 14.28 4.79 -22.45
C GLU A 324 15.04 6.12 -22.23
N GLY A 325 15.26 6.48 -20.97
CA GLY A 325 15.80 7.79 -20.59
C GLY A 325 14.74 8.89 -20.54
N GLU A 326 15.12 10.05 -20.00
CA GLU A 326 14.27 11.25 -19.88
C GLU A 326 12.89 10.99 -19.22
N GLY A 327 12.82 10.00 -18.32
CA GLY A 327 11.59 9.62 -17.62
C GLY A 327 10.56 8.87 -18.47
N SER A 328 10.97 8.34 -19.61
CA SER A 328 10.14 7.54 -20.50
C SER A 328 10.36 6.06 -20.26
N PHE A 329 9.26 5.28 -20.23
CA PHE A 329 9.30 3.83 -20.05
C PHE A 329 8.50 3.13 -21.13
N SER A 330 9.03 2.02 -21.66
CA SER A 330 8.34 1.15 -22.60
C SER A 330 8.21 -0.26 -22.05
N ALA A 331 7.08 -0.91 -22.34
CA ALA A 331 6.86 -2.28 -21.88
C ALA A 331 7.58 -3.29 -22.79
N MET A 332 8.46 -4.10 -22.21
CA MET A 332 9.05 -5.23 -22.90
C MET A 332 8.02 -6.34 -23.09
N THR A 333 8.03 -7.01 -24.23
CA THR A 333 7.22 -8.22 -24.42
C THR A 333 7.73 -9.35 -23.50
N ALA A 334 6.86 -10.33 -23.18
CA ALA A 334 7.23 -11.48 -22.38
C ALA A 334 8.41 -12.28 -22.99
N THR A 335 8.54 -12.25 -24.33
CA THR A 335 9.62 -12.91 -25.05
C THR A 335 10.94 -12.17 -24.89
N GLU A 336 10.94 -10.86 -25.01
CA GLU A 336 12.14 -10.00 -24.82
C GLU A 336 12.62 -10.05 -23.37
N ALA A 337 11.72 -9.92 -22.42
CA ALA A 337 12.03 -9.99 -20.98
C ALA A 337 12.38 -11.41 -20.49
N GLY A 338 12.07 -12.46 -21.27
CA GLY A 338 12.23 -13.85 -20.84
C GLY A 338 11.33 -14.24 -19.67
N LEU A 339 10.35 -13.42 -19.31
CA LEU A 339 9.49 -13.61 -18.14
C LEU A 339 8.11 -14.16 -18.53
N LYS A 340 7.68 -15.23 -17.86
CA LYS A 340 6.33 -15.76 -17.94
C LYS A 340 5.89 -16.30 -16.59
N ILE A 341 5.52 -15.40 -15.70
CA ILE A 341 5.25 -15.74 -14.31
C ILE A 341 3.74 -15.78 -14.07
N ALA A 342 3.23 -16.94 -13.67
CA ALA A 342 1.84 -17.11 -13.26
C ALA A 342 1.71 -17.00 -11.74
N GLY A 343 0.55 -16.52 -11.26
CA GLY A 343 0.22 -16.45 -9.84
C GLY A 343 0.22 -15.03 -9.30
N GLU A 344 0.06 -14.93 -7.98
CA GLU A 344 0.03 -13.67 -7.26
C GLU A 344 1.43 -13.34 -6.76
N ILE A 345 2.15 -12.44 -7.43
CA ILE A 345 3.47 -11.98 -7.01
C ILE A 345 3.27 -10.98 -5.86
N ARG A 346 3.98 -11.18 -4.75
CA ARG A 346 3.94 -10.30 -3.56
C ARG A 346 5.23 -9.54 -3.34
N HIS A 347 6.35 -10.07 -3.83
CA HIS A 347 7.63 -9.40 -3.76
C HIS A 347 8.53 -9.84 -4.90
N ILE A 348 9.41 -8.95 -5.34
CA ILE A 348 10.48 -9.19 -6.28
C ILE A 348 11.77 -8.73 -5.60
N GLY A 349 12.87 -9.42 -5.83
CA GLY A 349 14.15 -9.01 -5.29
C GLY A 349 15.30 -9.56 -6.12
N VAL A 350 16.41 -8.84 -6.15
CA VAL A 350 17.65 -9.26 -6.84
C VAL A 350 18.61 -9.89 -5.85
N LEU A 351 18.92 -11.16 -6.07
CA LEU A 351 19.88 -11.91 -5.28
C LEU A 351 21.24 -11.86 -5.97
N SER A 352 22.29 -11.58 -5.22
CA SER A 352 23.67 -11.50 -5.72
C SER A 352 24.53 -12.62 -5.13
N SER A 353 25.19 -13.39 -5.99
CA SER A 353 26.19 -14.38 -5.61
C SER A 353 27.44 -14.20 -6.47
N GLY A 354 28.43 -13.49 -5.95
CA GLY A 354 29.57 -13.03 -6.74
C GLY A 354 29.12 -12.10 -7.89
N ARG A 355 29.46 -12.51 -9.13
CA ARG A 355 29.05 -11.76 -10.33
C ARG A 355 27.68 -12.17 -10.87
N LYS A 356 27.11 -13.25 -10.35
CA LYS A 356 25.80 -13.73 -10.79
C LYS A 356 24.70 -12.96 -10.08
N LYS A 357 23.76 -12.42 -10.85
CA LYS A 357 22.51 -11.87 -10.39
C LYS A 357 21.38 -12.84 -10.68
N THR A 358 20.41 -12.90 -9.82
CA THR A 358 19.24 -13.77 -9.96
C THR A 358 18.03 -13.02 -9.46
N ILE A 359 17.01 -12.86 -10.28
CA ILE A 359 15.76 -12.20 -9.90
C ILE A 359 14.86 -13.24 -9.23
N ALA A 360 14.43 -12.97 -8.01
CA ALA A 360 13.58 -13.83 -7.22
C ALA A 360 12.16 -13.26 -7.16
N PHE A 361 11.17 -14.07 -7.59
CA PHE A 361 9.75 -13.72 -7.52
C PHE A 361 9.08 -14.53 -6.42
N VAL A 362 8.65 -13.83 -5.36
CA VAL A 362 7.92 -14.41 -4.23
C VAL A 362 6.43 -14.40 -4.53
N ARG A 363 5.81 -15.59 -4.57
CA ARG A 363 4.40 -15.75 -4.91
C ARG A 363 3.56 -16.21 -3.72
N ASN A 364 2.34 -15.70 -3.63
CA ASN A 364 1.38 -16.15 -2.63
C ASN A 364 0.96 -17.61 -2.86
N ASN A 365 1.04 -18.44 -1.81
CA ASN A 365 0.69 -19.86 -1.85
C ASN A 365 1.33 -20.65 -3.00
N ASN A 366 2.56 -20.30 -3.39
CA ASN A 366 3.25 -20.95 -4.47
C ASN A 366 4.77 -20.96 -4.24
N THR A 367 5.50 -21.72 -5.04
CA THR A 367 6.97 -21.81 -4.96
C THR A 367 7.64 -20.51 -5.38
N LEU A 368 8.78 -20.20 -4.77
CA LEU A 368 9.69 -19.16 -5.24
C LEU A 368 10.14 -19.47 -6.67
N LEU A 369 10.16 -18.44 -7.53
CA LEU A 369 10.77 -18.55 -8.86
C LEU A 369 12.05 -17.74 -8.91
N LEU A 370 13.05 -18.32 -9.58
CA LEU A 370 14.37 -17.70 -9.79
C LEU A 370 14.64 -17.63 -11.30
N TYR A 371 15.02 -16.44 -11.76
CA TYR A 371 15.37 -16.11 -13.14
C TYR A 371 16.76 -15.53 -13.26
#